data_62e43dea67bb9b5489d13635e5bd3e9b
#
_entry.id   62e43dea67bb9b5489d13635e5bd3e9b
#
_cell.length_a   1.000
_cell.length_b   1.000
_cell.length_c   1.000
_cell.angle_alpha   90.00
_cell.angle_beta   90.00
_cell.angle_gamma   90.00
#
_symmetry.space_group_name_H-M   'P 1'
#
loop_
_entity.id
_entity.type
_entity.pdbx_description
1 polymer ?
#
loop_
_entity_poly.entity_id
_entity_poly.type
_entity_poly.pdbx_seq_one_letter_code
_entity_poly.pdbx_strand_id
1 'polypeptide(L)'
;MKVTGVDLDRRRFIKQSALGAGFLLVGVQLPARSSTRVAGNDAQLVTDAFIRLAPNNSVTILMNHSEFGNGAYTSLSMMVAEELDLDWDLINLEAAPTETQYYSPLFGEYLTAGSVSTASSFMPMRLAGARTRALLLEAAAMHWQ
;
A
#
# COMPACT_ATOMS: atom_id res chain seq x y z
N MET A 1 5.85 8.03 -31.49
CA MET A 1 4.48 8.43 -31.11
C MET A 1 4.51 8.69 -29.61
N LYS A 2 4.57 9.96 -29.18
CA LYS A 2 4.70 10.32 -27.76
C LYS A 2 3.32 10.26 -27.12
N VAL A 3 3.11 9.33 -26.20
CA VAL A 3 1.92 9.27 -25.35
C VAL A 3 2.15 10.23 -24.16
N THR A 4 1.87 11.51 -24.34
CA THR A 4 2.08 12.57 -23.33
C THR A 4 0.81 12.95 -22.57
N GLY A 5 -0.26 12.16 -22.64
CA GLY A 5 -1.58 12.51 -22.07
C GLY A 5 -1.94 11.88 -20.71
N VAL A 6 -1.30 10.79 -20.33
CA VAL A 6 -1.75 9.98 -19.18
C VAL A 6 -1.23 10.49 -17.83
N ASP A 7 -0.13 11.23 -17.82
CA ASP A 7 0.55 11.62 -16.56
C ASP A 7 -0.12 12.79 -15.82
N LEU A 8 -0.81 13.67 -16.54
CA LEU A 8 -1.48 14.84 -15.92
C LEU A 8 -2.80 14.46 -15.23
N ASP A 9 -3.50 13.45 -15.73
CA ASP A 9 -4.79 13.02 -15.19
C ASP A 9 -4.60 12.17 -13.92
N ARG A 10 -3.57 11.32 -13.88
CA ARG A 10 -3.20 10.56 -12.67
C ARG A 10 -2.83 11.49 -11.51
N ARG A 11 -2.03 12.53 -11.75
CA ARG A 11 -1.65 13.52 -10.74
C ARG A 11 -2.84 14.33 -10.22
N ARG A 12 -3.76 14.70 -11.11
CA ARG A 12 -5.00 15.40 -10.72
C ARG A 12 -5.90 14.48 -9.88
N PHE A 13 -6.04 13.24 -10.27
CA PHE A 13 -6.83 12.25 -9.56
C PHE A 13 -6.31 12.04 -8.12
N ILE A 14 -5.02 11.78 -7.95
CA ILE A 14 -4.43 11.58 -6.61
C ILE A 14 -4.55 12.84 -5.75
N LYS A 15 -4.32 14.03 -6.31
CA LYS A 15 -4.50 15.30 -5.59
C LYS A 15 -5.95 15.55 -5.17
N GLN A 16 -6.91 15.22 -6.02
CA GLN A 16 -8.33 15.40 -5.72
C GLN A 16 -8.86 14.35 -4.74
N SER A 17 -8.38 13.12 -4.81
CA SER A 17 -8.69 12.07 -3.83
C SER A 17 -8.13 12.40 -2.44
N ALA A 18 -6.96 13.04 -2.37
CA ALA A 18 -6.38 13.51 -1.11
C ALA A 18 -7.13 14.70 -0.50
N LEU A 19 -7.73 15.56 -1.34
CA LEU A 19 -8.57 16.69 -0.90
C LEU A 19 -10.00 16.25 -0.56
N GLY A 20 -10.45 15.11 -1.09
CA GLY A 20 -11.78 14.52 -0.88
C GLY A 20 -11.84 13.48 0.22
N ALA A 21 -11.01 13.53 1.25
CA ALA A 21 -10.96 12.56 2.35
C ALA A 21 -12.31 12.35 3.11
N GLY A 22 -13.36 13.03 2.71
CA GLY A 22 -14.74 12.84 3.19
C GLY A 22 -15.61 11.93 2.32
N PHE A 23 -15.20 11.55 1.10
CA PHE A 23 -16.12 10.93 0.15
C PHE A 23 -15.85 9.45 -0.19
N LEU A 24 -14.70 8.90 0.17
CA LEU A 24 -14.36 7.48 -0.09
C LEU A 24 -14.79 6.51 1.02
N LEU A 25 -15.72 6.92 1.89
CA LEU A 25 -16.27 6.06 2.98
C LEU A 25 -17.59 5.39 2.63
N VAL A 26 -17.94 5.29 1.34
CA VAL A 26 -19.18 4.60 0.94
C VAL A 26 -18.84 3.21 0.40
N GLY A 27 -18.93 2.21 1.26
CA GLY A 27 -19.25 0.89 0.78
C GLY A 27 -18.45 -0.32 1.27
N VAL A 28 -17.40 -0.16 2.06
CA VAL A 28 -16.78 -1.32 2.71
C VAL A 28 -16.84 -1.15 4.22
N GLN A 29 -17.80 -1.83 4.83
CA GLN A 29 -17.80 -2.00 6.30
C GLN A 29 -16.64 -2.93 6.67
N LEU A 30 -15.44 -2.38 6.70
CA LEU A 30 -14.35 -2.96 7.46
C LEU A 30 -14.61 -2.63 8.94
N PRO A 31 -14.47 -3.59 9.86
CA PRO A 31 -14.60 -3.28 11.26
C PRO A 31 -13.61 -2.16 11.60
N ALA A 32 -14.16 -1.04 12.08
CA ALA A 32 -13.41 0.14 12.43
C ALA A 32 -12.40 -0.21 13.52
N ARG A 33 -11.15 -0.44 13.15
CA ARG A 33 -10.01 -0.45 14.05
C ARG A 33 -9.06 0.65 13.62
N SER A 34 -9.16 1.74 14.36
CA SER A 34 -8.22 2.86 14.50
C SER A 34 -7.39 3.21 13.25
N SER A 35 -7.92 4.13 12.45
CA SER A 35 -7.10 4.98 11.60
C SER A 35 -6.21 5.84 12.48
N THR A 36 -4.99 5.42 12.72
CA THR A 36 -3.96 6.28 13.30
C THR A 36 -3.66 7.36 12.27
N ARG A 37 -4.23 8.54 12.46
CA ARG A 37 -3.83 9.74 11.72
C ARG A 37 -2.38 10.02 12.06
N VAL A 38 -1.48 9.71 11.17
CA VAL A 38 -0.14 10.28 11.21
C VAL A 38 -0.29 11.74 10.77
N ALA A 39 -0.19 12.64 11.74
CA ALA A 39 -0.15 14.08 11.51
C ALA A 39 1.21 14.43 10.89
N GLY A 40 1.28 14.46 9.58
CA GLY A 40 2.37 15.01 8.79
C GLY A 40 1.79 15.79 7.63
N ASN A 41 2.45 16.87 7.23
CA ASN A 41 1.98 17.83 6.22
C ASN A 41 1.81 17.27 4.80
N ASP A 42 2.04 15.98 4.58
CA ASP A 42 1.81 15.28 3.32
C ASP A 42 0.60 14.37 3.49
N ALA A 43 -0.52 14.74 2.88
CA ALA A 43 -1.73 13.96 2.88
C ALA A 43 -1.48 12.61 2.18
N GLN A 44 -1.16 11.56 2.95
CA GLN A 44 -1.03 10.20 2.46
C GLN A 44 -2.38 9.48 2.53
N LEU A 45 -2.75 8.79 1.47
CA LEU A 45 -3.89 7.89 1.45
C LEU A 45 -3.45 6.50 1.92
N VAL A 46 -4.01 6.03 3.02
CA VAL A 46 -3.80 4.66 3.52
C VAL A 46 -4.87 3.76 2.90
N THR A 47 -4.48 2.88 2.01
CA THR A 47 -5.40 1.96 1.30
C THR A 47 -5.46 0.58 1.92
N ASP A 48 -4.39 0.18 2.60
CA ASP A 48 -4.25 -1.08 3.33
C ASP A 48 -3.28 -0.87 4.49
N ALA A 49 -3.24 -1.80 5.45
CA ALA A 49 -2.30 -1.73 6.56
C ALA A 49 -0.84 -1.64 6.08
N PHE A 50 -0.52 -2.26 4.94
CA PHE A 50 0.82 -2.33 4.38
C PHE A 50 1.14 -1.26 3.33
N ILE A 51 0.17 -0.45 2.88
CA ILE A 51 0.34 0.43 1.72
C ILE A 51 -0.13 1.85 2.02
N ARG A 52 0.74 2.82 1.76
CA ARG A 52 0.45 4.26 1.79
C ARG A 52 0.76 4.87 0.43
N LEU A 53 -0.17 5.67 -0.08
CA LEU A 53 -0.03 6.39 -1.34
C LEU A 53 0.18 7.88 -1.05
N ALA A 54 1.19 8.47 -1.68
CA ALA A 54 1.46 9.89 -1.57
C ALA A 54 0.99 10.67 -2.82
N PRO A 55 0.68 11.97 -2.68
CA PRO A 55 0.22 12.79 -3.82
C PRO A 55 1.23 12.95 -4.95
N ASN A 56 2.50 12.67 -4.70
CA ASN A 56 3.58 12.66 -5.70
C ASN A 56 3.70 11.35 -6.48
N ASN A 57 2.75 10.43 -6.33
CA ASN A 57 2.70 9.08 -6.88
C ASN A 57 3.67 8.08 -6.23
N SER A 58 4.41 8.47 -5.19
CA SER A 58 5.21 7.47 -4.48
C SER A 58 4.31 6.56 -3.63
N VAL A 59 4.72 5.32 -3.52
CA VAL A 59 4.03 4.28 -2.75
C VAL A 59 4.97 3.80 -1.66
N THR A 60 4.55 3.93 -0.41
CA THR A 60 5.30 3.39 0.72
C THR A 60 4.72 2.04 1.10
N ILE A 61 5.56 1.01 1.12
CA ILE A 61 5.22 -0.34 1.56
C ILE A 61 5.79 -0.55 2.95
N LEU A 62 4.94 -0.92 3.89
CA LEU A 62 5.32 -1.22 5.27
C LEU A 62 5.71 -2.69 5.40
N MET A 63 6.96 -2.92 5.74
CA MET A 63 7.57 -4.24 5.80
C MET A 63 7.44 -4.83 7.20
N ASN A 64 6.75 -5.96 7.31
CA ASN A 64 6.50 -6.64 8.58
C ASN A 64 7.60 -7.65 8.98
N HIS A 65 8.73 -7.60 8.31
CA HIS A 65 9.92 -8.40 8.63
C HIS A 65 11.15 -7.51 8.65
N SER A 66 12.18 -7.92 9.35
CA SER A 66 13.45 -7.21 9.37
C SER A 66 14.31 -7.61 8.16
N GLU A 67 15.00 -6.63 7.57
CA GLU A 67 16.01 -6.86 6.54
C GLU A 67 17.42 -6.90 7.20
N PHE A 68 18.11 -7.99 6.99
CA PHE A 68 19.50 -8.18 7.45
C PHE A 68 20.35 -8.92 6.39
N GLY A 69 20.00 -8.77 5.11
CA GLY A 69 20.59 -9.46 3.97
C GLY A 69 19.85 -10.73 3.56
N ASN A 70 18.65 -10.94 4.09
CA ASN A 70 17.77 -12.08 3.75
C ASN A 70 16.90 -11.85 2.52
N GLY A 71 16.89 -10.64 1.97
CA GLY A 71 16.12 -10.26 0.78
C GLY A 71 14.62 -10.17 0.97
N ALA A 72 14.13 -10.14 2.22
CA ALA A 72 12.71 -10.06 2.51
C ALA A 72 12.09 -8.76 1.97
N TYR A 73 12.79 -7.64 2.12
CA TYR A 73 12.31 -6.35 1.61
C TYR A 73 12.13 -6.36 0.09
N THR A 74 13.07 -6.92 -0.64
CA THR A 74 12.98 -7.02 -2.10
C THR A 74 11.85 -7.96 -2.52
N SER A 75 11.82 -9.18 -1.99
CA SER A 75 10.86 -10.19 -2.42
C SER A 75 9.41 -9.80 -2.11
N LEU A 76 9.15 -9.25 -0.93
CA LEU A 76 7.78 -8.88 -0.52
C LEU A 76 7.29 -7.62 -1.24
N SER A 77 8.16 -6.64 -1.45
CA SER A 77 7.79 -5.43 -2.20
C SER A 77 7.55 -5.71 -3.68
N MET A 78 8.27 -6.66 -4.29
CA MET A 78 8.00 -7.13 -5.66
C MET A 78 6.61 -7.73 -5.79
N MET A 79 6.13 -8.46 -4.80
CA MET A 79 4.76 -9.00 -4.82
C MET A 79 3.69 -7.91 -4.80
N VAL A 80 3.90 -6.86 -4.01
CA VAL A 80 2.99 -5.70 -3.98
C VAL A 80 3.05 -4.94 -5.31
N ALA A 81 4.25 -4.72 -5.84
CA ALA A 81 4.45 -4.02 -7.11
C ALA A 81 3.75 -4.72 -8.27
N GLU A 82 3.86 -6.04 -8.35
CA GLU A 82 3.22 -6.86 -9.38
C GLU A 82 1.69 -6.76 -9.32
N GLU A 83 1.11 -6.88 -8.13
CA GLU A 83 -0.35 -6.81 -7.98
C GLU A 83 -0.90 -5.40 -8.21
N LEU A 84 -0.12 -4.36 -7.91
CA LEU A 84 -0.48 -2.95 -8.13
C LEU A 84 -0.23 -2.48 -9.56
N ASP A 85 0.51 -3.22 -10.36
CA ASP A 85 1.01 -2.76 -11.66
C ASP A 85 1.84 -1.46 -11.50
N LEU A 86 2.75 -1.47 -10.53
CA LEU A 86 3.49 -0.30 -10.05
C LEU A 86 4.92 -0.29 -10.58
N ASP A 87 5.35 0.89 -11.04
CA ASP A 87 6.75 1.12 -11.37
C ASP A 87 7.63 1.04 -10.12
N TRP A 88 8.72 0.26 -10.21
CA TRP A 88 9.65 0.03 -9.11
C TRP A 88 10.27 1.32 -8.56
N ASP A 89 10.52 2.28 -9.40
CA ASP A 89 11.14 3.57 -9.02
C ASP A 89 10.22 4.45 -8.15
N LEU A 90 8.94 4.10 -8.05
CA LEU A 90 7.97 4.79 -7.19
C LEU A 90 7.85 4.21 -5.78
N ILE A 91 8.57 3.12 -5.50
CA ILE A 91 8.44 2.38 -4.24
C ILE A 91 9.39 2.93 -3.18
N ASN A 92 8.84 3.21 -2.00
CA ASN A 92 9.58 3.42 -0.77
C ASN A 92 9.29 2.27 0.20
N LEU A 93 10.31 1.82 0.92
CA LEU A 93 10.18 0.76 1.90
C LEU A 93 10.41 1.31 3.30
N GLU A 94 9.49 1.03 4.22
CA GLU A 94 9.61 1.39 5.62
C GLU A 94 9.37 0.15 6.48
N ALA A 95 10.06 0.08 7.63
CA ALA A 95 9.76 -0.96 8.62
C ALA A 95 8.36 -0.70 9.21
N ALA A 96 7.53 -1.71 9.26
CA ALA A 96 6.24 -1.62 9.92
C ALA A 96 6.43 -1.47 11.44
N PRO A 97 5.55 -0.75 12.13
CA PRO A 97 5.56 -0.70 13.58
C PRO A 97 5.23 -2.09 14.18
N THR A 98 5.72 -2.33 15.40
CA THR A 98 5.46 -3.59 16.11
C THR A 98 4.03 -3.60 16.67
N GLU A 99 3.06 -3.80 15.78
CA GLU A 99 1.63 -3.85 16.08
C GLU A 99 1.05 -5.18 15.57
N THR A 100 -0.02 -5.64 16.18
CA THR A 100 -0.62 -6.96 15.91
C THR A 100 -1.04 -7.17 14.45
N GLN A 101 -1.40 -6.11 13.74
CA GLN A 101 -1.77 -6.16 12.32
C GLN A 101 -0.61 -6.54 11.40
N TYR A 102 0.63 -6.37 11.87
CA TYR A 102 1.86 -6.71 11.13
C TYR A 102 2.51 -8.01 11.61
N TYR A 103 1.90 -8.69 12.55
CA TYR A 103 2.42 -9.96 13.04
C TYR A 103 2.40 -11.02 11.94
N SER A 104 3.37 -11.92 11.99
CA SER A 104 3.38 -13.07 11.09
C SER A 104 2.12 -13.90 11.31
N PRO A 105 1.30 -14.18 10.28
CA PRO A 105 0.12 -15.02 10.41
C PRO A 105 0.45 -16.44 10.89
N LEU A 106 1.69 -16.88 10.68
CA LEU A 106 2.13 -18.21 11.05
C LEU A 106 2.46 -18.35 12.54
N PHE A 107 3.00 -17.28 13.16
CA PHE A 107 3.49 -17.34 14.55
C PHE A 107 2.71 -16.44 15.51
N GLY A 108 1.92 -15.50 15.00
CA GLY A 108 1.21 -14.54 15.85
C GLY A 108 2.12 -13.51 16.52
N GLU A 109 3.33 -13.30 16.00
CA GLU A 109 4.34 -12.40 16.53
C GLU A 109 5.05 -11.63 15.42
N TYR A 110 5.70 -10.51 15.77
CA TYR A 110 6.60 -9.79 14.86
C TYR A 110 7.94 -10.52 14.83
N LEU A 111 8.09 -11.44 13.90
CA LEU A 111 9.22 -12.38 13.85
C LEU A 111 9.85 -12.44 12.47
N THR A 112 11.16 -12.43 12.42
CA THR A 112 11.95 -12.72 11.22
C THR A 112 12.95 -13.84 11.53
N ALA A 113 12.53 -15.07 11.33
CA ALA A 113 13.31 -16.27 11.60
C ALA A 113 12.79 -17.48 10.80
N GLY A 114 13.49 -18.58 10.83
CA GLY A 114 13.02 -19.89 10.32
C GLY A 114 12.77 -19.96 8.82
N SER A 115 13.31 -19.03 8.02
CA SER A 115 13.10 -18.93 6.57
C SER A 115 11.62 -18.78 6.15
N VAL A 116 10.80 -18.18 7.01
CA VAL A 116 9.34 -18.07 6.77
C VAL A 116 8.88 -16.68 6.34
N SER A 117 9.75 -15.67 6.29
CA SER A 117 9.36 -14.29 6.00
C SER A 117 8.55 -14.18 4.71
N THR A 118 9.08 -14.67 3.61
CA THR A 118 8.39 -14.67 2.32
C THR A 118 7.16 -15.59 2.35
N ALA A 119 7.27 -16.78 2.89
CA ALA A 119 6.17 -17.74 2.91
C ALA A 119 4.97 -17.25 3.72
N SER A 120 5.19 -16.68 4.92
CA SER A 120 4.12 -16.20 5.79
C SER A 120 3.46 -14.93 5.28
N SER A 121 4.19 -14.07 4.58
CA SER A 121 3.68 -12.78 4.07
C SER A 121 3.33 -12.80 2.58
N PHE A 122 3.49 -13.93 1.89
CA PHE A 122 3.17 -14.07 0.47
C PHE A 122 1.72 -13.62 0.16
N MET A 123 0.74 -14.25 0.76
CA MET A 123 -0.66 -13.90 0.53
C MET A 123 -1.05 -12.54 1.10
N PRO A 124 -0.66 -12.14 2.33
CA PRO A 124 -0.94 -10.81 2.85
C PRO A 124 -0.47 -9.68 1.94
N MET A 125 0.77 -9.74 1.45
CA MET A 125 1.33 -8.70 0.58
C MET A 125 0.65 -8.65 -0.80
N ARG A 126 0.37 -9.79 -1.40
CA ARG A 126 -0.37 -9.85 -2.67
C ARG A 126 -1.79 -9.30 -2.51
N LEU A 127 -2.49 -9.69 -1.44
CA LEU A 127 -3.84 -9.18 -1.17
C LEU A 127 -3.85 -7.67 -0.91
N ALA A 128 -2.85 -7.13 -0.21
CA ALA A 128 -2.72 -5.69 -0.01
C ALA A 128 -2.56 -4.95 -1.35
N GLY A 129 -1.69 -5.42 -2.23
CA GLY A 129 -1.52 -4.86 -3.58
C GLY A 129 -2.79 -4.93 -4.41
N ALA A 130 -3.40 -6.11 -4.50
CA ALA A 130 -4.62 -6.33 -5.29
C ALA A 130 -5.81 -5.49 -4.80
N ARG A 131 -6.01 -5.40 -3.47
CA ARG A 131 -7.06 -4.55 -2.87
C ARG A 131 -6.83 -3.08 -3.16
N THR A 132 -5.61 -2.61 -3.00
CA THR A 132 -5.25 -1.22 -3.31
C THR A 132 -5.51 -0.92 -4.78
N ARG A 133 -5.14 -1.81 -5.69
CA ARG A 133 -5.43 -1.66 -7.13
C ARG A 133 -6.93 -1.58 -7.39
N ALA A 134 -7.71 -2.47 -6.81
CA ALA A 134 -9.16 -2.47 -6.98
C ALA A 134 -9.79 -1.15 -6.52
N LEU A 135 -9.39 -0.63 -5.36
CA LEU A 135 -9.85 0.66 -4.85
C LEU A 135 -9.50 1.83 -5.77
N LEU A 136 -8.26 1.84 -6.32
CA LEU A 136 -7.84 2.88 -7.25
C LEU A 136 -8.60 2.83 -8.57
N LEU A 137 -8.88 1.64 -9.10
CA LEU A 137 -9.67 1.47 -10.32
C LEU A 137 -11.12 1.90 -10.11
N GLU A 138 -11.73 1.55 -8.98
CA GLU A 138 -13.09 1.99 -8.64
C GLU A 138 -13.17 3.51 -8.49
N ALA A 139 -12.22 4.11 -7.78
CA ALA A 139 -12.14 5.56 -7.63
C ALA A 139 -11.94 6.26 -8.99
N ALA A 140 -11.12 5.72 -9.88
CA ALA A 140 -10.93 6.25 -11.23
C ALA A 140 -12.22 6.16 -12.06
N ALA A 141 -12.90 5.02 -12.00
CA ALA A 141 -14.19 4.83 -12.71
C ALA A 141 -15.25 5.85 -12.26
N MET A 142 -15.35 6.10 -10.95
CA MET A 142 -16.27 7.11 -10.42
C MET A 142 -15.90 8.53 -10.82
N HIS A 143 -14.63 8.81 -11.02
CA HIS A 143 -14.17 10.16 -11.37
C HIS A 143 -14.32 10.48 -12.87
N TRP A 144 -14.29 9.48 -13.73
CA TRP A 144 -14.32 9.64 -15.19
C TRP A 144 -15.71 9.40 -15.81
N GLN A 145 -16.73 9.14 -14.98
CA GLN A 145 -18.14 9.13 -15.38
C GLN A 145 -18.69 10.56 -15.39
#